data_5b3f743cd41c1ba2d0270f5edfa27cf7
#
_entry.id   5b3f743cd41c1ba2d0270f5edfa27cf7
#
_cell.length_a   1.000
_cell.length_b   1.000
_cell.length_c   1.000
_cell.angle_alpha   90.00
_cell.angle_beta   90.00
_cell.angle_gamma   90.00
#
_symmetry.space_group_name_H-M   'P 1'
#
loop_
_entity.id
_entity.type
_entity.pdbx_description
1 polymer ?
#
loop_
_entity_poly.entity_id
_entity_poly.type
_entity_poly.pdbx_seq_one_letter_code
_entity_poly.pdbx_strand_id
1 'polypeptide(L)'
;MLLLGSCGWLGWFGKSDEQLTLESGTSAPTEIPGSLDKPPFNDQMPIPEVIDYRGLAGKEVELRLPDALSTTFGVEQIVIRRLGESRWVFLDLPIATIWPQVVLFWEENHLPVAHLDPRTGTLETEWIIGTSGNPDEIYESLTTGSAWDEQSMAQQYKFFMRVEPGVRTSSTELYIEQVERPLGGFDPNEGADWDGESDNPELEGKMLTTLAYYLGDRVAQGPSVSLLAAGLQESKALLVAEPDGMVLKFKLDFDRAWATVGAALEDARISVEDLDRTSAIYYV
;
A
#
# COMPACT_ATOMS: atom_id res chain seq x y z
N MET A 1 -70.00 31.29 0.65
CA MET A 1 -68.82 31.73 -0.08
C MET A 1 -67.83 32.22 0.92
N LEU A 2 -66.94 31.33 1.38
CA LEU A 2 -65.97 31.57 2.44
C LEU A 2 -64.60 31.55 1.76
N LEU A 3 -63.92 32.72 1.74
CA LEU A 3 -62.55 32.91 1.31
C LEU A 3 -61.63 32.59 2.50
N LEU A 4 -60.86 31.52 2.47
CA LEU A 4 -59.81 31.22 3.41
C LEU A 4 -58.51 31.87 2.92
N GLY A 5 -58.10 32.98 3.56
CA GLY A 5 -56.77 33.56 3.39
C GLY A 5 -55.73 32.67 4.06
N SER A 6 -54.81 32.12 3.26
CA SER A 6 -53.66 31.41 3.74
C SER A 6 -52.55 32.42 4.11
N CYS A 7 -52.30 32.57 5.41
CA CYS A 7 -51.17 33.32 5.94
C CYS A 7 -49.88 32.56 5.63
N GLY A 8 -48.97 33.19 4.87
CA GLY A 8 -47.62 32.75 4.68
C GLY A 8 -46.78 32.88 5.94
N TRP A 9 -46.70 31.84 6.73
CA TRP A 9 -45.79 31.70 7.87
C TRP A 9 -44.79 30.55 7.61
N LEU A 10 -43.88 30.78 6.65
CA LEU A 10 -42.79 29.87 6.34
C LEU A 10 -41.51 30.64 5.97
N GLY A 11 -41.15 31.62 6.80
CA GLY A 11 -39.95 32.42 6.60
C GLY A 11 -38.92 32.29 7.70
N TRP A 12 -39.02 31.25 8.56
CA TRP A 12 -38.08 31.09 9.69
C TRP A 12 -37.40 29.69 9.65
N PHE A 13 -36.85 29.33 8.52
CA PHE A 13 -35.73 28.40 8.52
C PHE A 13 -34.48 29.26 8.47
N GLY A 14 -33.76 29.32 9.62
CA GLY A 14 -32.45 29.95 9.71
C GLY A 14 -31.53 29.34 8.67
N LYS A 15 -30.65 30.14 8.09
CA LYS A 15 -29.60 29.68 7.19
C LYS A 15 -28.84 28.57 7.91
N SER A 16 -28.46 27.53 7.18
CA SER A 16 -27.61 26.47 7.73
C SER A 16 -26.28 27.04 8.20
N ASP A 17 -25.65 26.46 9.22
CA ASP A 17 -24.34 26.89 9.72
C ASP A 17 -23.29 26.97 8.59
N GLU A 18 -23.45 26.16 7.56
CA GLU A 18 -22.61 26.14 6.37
C GLU A 18 -22.80 27.38 5.48
N GLN A 19 -24.03 27.90 5.37
CA GLN A 19 -24.32 29.18 4.66
C GLN A 19 -23.82 30.39 5.44
N LEU A 20 -23.86 30.35 6.76
CA LEU A 20 -23.32 31.39 7.63
C LEU A 20 -21.78 31.47 7.54
N THR A 21 -21.11 30.30 7.39
CA THR A 21 -19.65 30.27 7.21
C THR A 21 -19.21 30.78 5.82
N LEU A 22 -19.99 30.55 4.78
CA LEU A 22 -19.70 31.04 3.44
C LEU A 22 -19.98 32.56 3.28
N GLU A 23 -20.90 33.11 4.07
CA GLU A 23 -21.22 34.54 4.09
C GLU A 23 -20.38 35.35 5.07
N SER A 24 -19.65 34.71 6.00
CA SER A 24 -18.69 35.39 6.87
C SER A 24 -17.50 35.81 5.99
N GLY A 25 -17.50 37.06 5.58
CA GLY A 25 -16.38 37.66 4.85
C GLY A 25 -15.07 37.45 5.60
N THR A 26 -14.00 37.24 4.88
CA THR A 26 -12.64 37.18 5.42
C THR A 26 -12.40 38.40 6.29
N SER A 27 -12.23 38.19 7.61
CA SER A 27 -11.82 39.26 8.52
C SER A 27 -10.42 39.73 8.14
N ALA A 28 -10.16 41.03 8.27
CA ALA A 28 -8.83 41.56 8.04
C ALA A 28 -7.80 40.79 8.92
N PRO A 29 -6.58 40.56 8.40
CA PRO A 29 -5.54 39.90 9.20
C PRO A 29 -5.31 40.65 10.53
N THR A 30 -5.15 39.88 11.59
CA THR A 30 -4.84 40.46 12.92
C THR A 30 -3.43 41.05 12.89
N GLU A 31 -3.30 42.36 13.06
CA GLU A 31 -2.02 43.02 13.10
C GLU A 31 -1.55 43.15 14.57
N ILE A 32 -0.27 42.86 14.80
CA ILE A 32 0.37 43.08 16.09
C ILE A 32 0.63 44.58 16.26
N PRO A 33 0.13 45.26 17.32
CA PRO A 33 0.38 46.66 17.51
C PRO A 33 1.89 46.99 17.54
N GLY A 34 2.26 48.10 16.91
CA GLY A 34 3.67 48.47 16.72
C GLY A 34 4.45 48.74 18.02
N SER A 35 3.77 48.75 19.18
CA SER A 35 4.36 48.87 20.53
C SER A 35 4.77 47.53 21.15
N LEU A 36 4.48 46.39 20.48
CA LEU A 36 4.84 45.06 20.98
C LEU A 36 5.95 44.47 20.10
N ASP A 37 6.88 43.77 20.76
CA ASP A 37 7.91 43.03 20.05
C ASP A 37 7.28 41.93 19.19
N LYS A 38 7.65 41.89 17.90
CA LYS A 38 7.22 40.85 16.97
C LYS A 38 8.22 39.69 17.10
N PRO A 39 7.81 38.54 17.66
CA PRO A 39 8.67 37.35 17.61
C PRO A 39 8.90 36.94 16.15
N PRO A 40 10.08 36.40 15.80
CA PRO A 40 10.31 35.86 14.47
C PRO A 40 9.43 34.63 14.29
N PHE A 41 8.31 34.78 13.58
CA PHE A 41 7.49 33.65 13.17
C PHE A 41 8.15 33.02 11.94
N ASN A 42 8.78 31.87 12.13
CA ASN A 42 9.12 31.02 11.03
C ASN A 42 7.88 30.17 10.67
N ASP A 43 7.38 30.39 9.47
CA ASP A 43 6.31 29.57 8.92
C ASP A 43 6.86 28.15 8.67
N GLN A 44 6.59 27.23 9.61
CA GLN A 44 7.07 25.84 9.51
C GLN A 44 6.29 25.02 8.46
N MET A 45 5.14 25.52 8.03
CA MET A 45 4.32 24.92 6.99
C MET A 45 3.79 26.02 6.04
N PRO A 46 4.62 26.55 5.14
CA PRO A 46 4.16 27.54 4.19
C PRO A 46 3.04 26.95 3.35
N ILE A 47 1.88 27.61 3.39
CA ILE A 47 0.77 27.24 2.51
C ILE A 47 1.19 27.64 1.09
N PRO A 48 1.33 26.70 0.15
CA PRO A 48 1.69 27.03 -1.21
C PRO A 48 0.63 27.95 -1.82
N GLU A 49 1.05 28.89 -2.66
CA GLU A 49 0.12 29.75 -3.39
C GLU A 49 -0.88 28.88 -4.16
N VAL A 50 -2.18 29.16 -3.95
CA VAL A 50 -3.24 28.46 -4.67
C VAL A 50 -3.11 28.78 -6.16
N ILE A 51 -2.61 27.84 -6.92
CA ILE A 51 -2.63 27.91 -8.38
C ILE A 51 -4.10 27.97 -8.81
N ASP A 52 -4.46 28.97 -9.60
CA ASP A 52 -5.83 29.22 -10.02
C ASP A 52 -6.38 28.06 -10.88
N TYR A 53 -7.10 27.16 -10.24
CA TYR A 53 -7.72 25.98 -10.86
C TYR A 53 -9.02 26.29 -11.61
N ARG A 54 -9.18 27.47 -12.19
CA ARG A 54 -10.38 27.85 -12.98
C ARG A 54 -10.72 26.85 -14.09
N GLY A 55 -9.82 25.95 -14.44
CA GLY A 55 -10.05 24.87 -15.42
C GLY A 55 -10.66 23.60 -14.86
N LEU A 56 -10.80 23.47 -13.52
CA LEU A 56 -11.33 22.27 -12.87
C LEU A 56 -12.78 22.43 -12.39
N ALA A 57 -13.38 23.61 -12.52
CA ALA A 57 -14.78 23.84 -12.19
C ALA A 57 -15.67 22.94 -13.07
N GLY A 58 -16.34 21.98 -12.46
CA GLY A 58 -17.23 21.03 -13.12
C GLY A 58 -16.61 19.69 -13.51
N LYS A 59 -15.35 19.41 -13.16
CA LYS A 59 -14.81 18.06 -13.21
C LYS A 59 -15.07 17.37 -11.87
N GLU A 60 -15.67 16.21 -11.93
CA GLU A 60 -15.78 15.31 -10.78
C GLU A 60 -14.36 14.91 -10.38
N VAL A 61 -13.90 15.39 -9.23
CA VAL A 61 -12.59 14.98 -8.67
C VAL A 61 -12.87 13.75 -7.83
N GLU A 62 -12.47 12.61 -8.34
CA GLU A 62 -12.46 11.37 -7.57
C GLU A 62 -11.37 11.50 -6.49
N LEU A 63 -11.80 11.71 -5.25
CA LEU A 63 -10.89 11.70 -4.10
C LEU A 63 -10.51 10.24 -3.84
N ARG A 64 -9.33 9.85 -4.32
CA ARG A 64 -8.75 8.57 -3.89
C ARG A 64 -8.49 8.65 -2.39
N LEU A 65 -9.06 7.73 -1.65
CA LEU A 65 -8.70 7.55 -0.23
C LEU A 65 -7.20 7.23 -0.18
N PRO A 66 -6.44 7.83 0.77
CA PRO A 66 -5.06 7.43 0.98
C PRO A 66 -5.03 5.92 1.25
N ASP A 67 -4.11 5.21 0.59
CA ASP A 67 -3.88 3.81 0.90
C ASP A 67 -3.56 3.70 2.40
N ALA A 68 -4.26 2.83 3.10
CA ALA A 68 -3.96 2.58 4.50
C ALA A 68 -2.50 2.09 4.60
N LEU A 69 -1.70 2.73 5.45
CA LEU A 69 -0.32 2.32 5.72
C LEU A 69 -0.22 0.87 6.21
N SER A 70 -1.28 0.37 6.82
CA SER A 70 -1.45 -1.02 7.16
C SER A 70 -2.94 -1.38 7.13
N THR A 71 -3.27 -2.52 6.55
CA THR A 71 -4.61 -3.09 6.58
C THR A 71 -4.54 -4.44 7.26
N THR A 72 -5.31 -4.61 8.33
CA THR A 72 -5.40 -5.90 9.05
C THR A 72 -6.61 -6.64 8.53
N PHE A 73 -6.39 -7.81 7.95
CA PHE A 73 -7.44 -8.66 7.39
C PHE A 73 -7.85 -9.71 8.41
N GLY A 74 -8.86 -9.45 9.23
CA GLY A 74 -9.56 -10.45 10.06
C GLY A 74 -8.72 -11.36 10.96
N VAL A 75 -7.43 -11.48 10.67
CA VAL A 75 -6.39 -12.18 11.42
C VAL A 75 -5.33 -11.13 11.73
N GLU A 76 -5.07 -10.85 12.98
CA GLU A 76 -4.03 -9.89 13.42
C GLU A 76 -2.62 -10.20 12.86
N GLN A 77 -2.49 -11.33 12.18
CA GLN A 77 -1.24 -11.88 11.66
C GLN A 77 -0.92 -11.46 10.21
N ILE A 78 -1.85 -10.83 9.48
CA ILE A 78 -1.66 -10.45 8.07
C ILE A 78 -1.85 -8.95 7.90
N VAL A 79 -0.81 -8.26 7.46
CA VAL A 79 -0.80 -6.81 7.34
C VAL A 79 -0.15 -6.40 6.02
N ILE A 80 -0.81 -5.54 5.24
CA ILE A 80 -0.16 -4.88 4.10
C ILE A 80 0.64 -3.70 4.64
N ARG A 81 1.91 -3.65 4.30
CA ARG A 81 2.83 -2.58 4.68
C ARG A 81 3.27 -1.79 3.44
N ARG A 82 3.57 -0.52 3.65
CA ARG A 82 4.10 0.37 2.62
C ARG A 82 5.24 1.21 3.18
N LEU A 83 6.28 1.39 2.38
CA LEU A 83 7.37 2.31 2.67
C LEU A 83 7.80 2.98 1.35
N GLY A 84 7.48 4.26 1.20
CA GLY A 84 7.64 4.94 -0.08
C GLY A 84 6.75 4.29 -1.16
N GLU A 85 7.36 3.91 -2.27
CA GLU A 85 6.67 3.20 -3.36
C GLU A 85 6.61 1.68 -3.14
N SER A 86 7.45 1.13 -2.27
CA SER A 86 7.48 -0.32 -2.01
C SER A 86 6.31 -0.76 -1.14
N ARG A 87 5.64 -1.84 -1.54
CA ARG A 87 4.53 -2.47 -0.81
C ARG A 87 4.83 -3.95 -0.61
N TRP A 88 4.37 -4.52 0.51
CA TRP A 88 4.49 -5.95 0.77
C TRP A 88 3.43 -6.41 1.77
N VAL A 89 3.15 -7.70 1.73
CA VAL A 89 2.33 -8.34 2.76
C VAL A 89 3.25 -8.90 3.82
N PHE A 90 3.06 -8.46 5.06
CA PHE A 90 3.70 -9.06 6.23
C PHE A 90 2.75 -10.08 6.86
N LEU A 91 3.28 -11.26 7.19
CA LEU A 91 2.56 -12.33 7.87
C LEU A 91 3.35 -12.78 9.09
N ASP A 92 2.70 -12.82 10.25
CA ASP A 92 3.29 -13.39 11.48
C ASP A 92 3.12 -14.91 11.49
N LEU A 93 3.58 -15.56 10.43
CA LEU A 93 3.49 -16.98 10.15
C LEU A 93 4.74 -17.43 9.38
N PRO A 94 5.20 -18.68 9.61
CA PRO A 94 6.38 -19.18 8.92
C PRO A 94 6.11 -19.43 7.43
N ILE A 95 7.13 -19.22 6.61
CA ILE A 95 7.09 -19.43 5.15
C ILE A 95 6.57 -20.82 4.80
N ALA A 96 6.99 -21.83 5.55
CA ALA A 96 6.57 -23.21 5.33
C ALA A 96 5.04 -23.38 5.30
N THR A 97 4.33 -22.60 6.10
CA THR A 97 2.85 -22.60 6.17
C THR A 97 2.24 -21.77 5.05
N ILE A 98 2.88 -20.66 4.69
CA ILE A 98 2.35 -19.69 3.72
C ILE A 98 2.56 -20.15 2.29
N TRP A 99 3.73 -20.73 1.97
CA TRP A 99 4.11 -21.12 0.62
C TRP A 99 3.05 -21.97 -0.13
N PRO A 100 2.50 -23.05 0.44
CA PRO A 100 1.47 -23.83 -0.26
C PRO A 100 0.22 -23.02 -0.58
N GLN A 101 -0.17 -22.09 0.28
CA GLN A 101 -1.36 -21.26 0.09
C GLN A 101 -1.13 -20.22 -1.01
N VAL A 102 0.09 -19.71 -1.08
CA VAL A 102 0.50 -18.82 -2.16
C VAL A 102 0.43 -19.52 -3.51
N VAL A 103 0.96 -20.72 -3.63
CA VAL A 103 0.88 -21.52 -4.88
C VAL A 103 -0.58 -21.73 -5.28
N LEU A 104 -1.42 -22.14 -4.33
CA LEU A 104 -2.85 -22.33 -4.56
C LEU A 104 -3.57 -21.06 -5.02
N PHE A 105 -3.17 -19.89 -4.52
CA PHE A 105 -3.71 -18.62 -4.96
C PHE A 105 -3.57 -18.42 -6.48
N TRP A 106 -2.39 -18.66 -7.03
CA TRP A 106 -2.14 -18.52 -8.47
C TRP A 106 -2.92 -19.57 -9.29
N GLU A 107 -2.98 -20.80 -8.81
CA GLU A 107 -3.72 -21.88 -9.45
C GLU A 107 -5.24 -21.62 -9.46
N GLU A 108 -5.82 -21.26 -8.32
CA GLU A 108 -7.26 -21.03 -8.18
C GLU A 108 -7.74 -19.76 -8.91
N ASN A 109 -6.86 -18.78 -9.10
CA ASN A 109 -7.15 -17.59 -9.90
C ASN A 109 -6.81 -17.77 -11.40
N HIS A 110 -6.48 -18.99 -11.83
CA HIS A 110 -6.17 -19.32 -13.23
C HIS A 110 -5.01 -18.52 -13.83
N LEU A 111 -4.06 -18.11 -12.99
CA LEU A 111 -2.87 -17.38 -13.38
C LEU A 111 -1.74 -18.40 -13.62
N PRO A 112 -1.37 -18.70 -14.88
CA PRO A 112 -0.43 -19.77 -15.18
C PRO A 112 0.97 -19.43 -14.68
N VAL A 113 1.59 -20.37 -13.98
CA VAL A 113 2.93 -20.24 -13.39
C VAL A 113 3.96 -20.85 -14.34
N ALA A 114 4.95 -20.04 -14.75
CA ALA A 114 6.06 -20.46 -15.60
C ALA A 114 7.20 -21.08 -14.78
N HIS A 115 7.51 -20.46 -13.64
CA HIS A 115 8.60 -20.88 -12.77
C HIS A 115 8.16 -20.85 -11.31
N LEU A 116 8.54 -21.87 -10.56
CA LEU A 116 8.25 -22.05 -9.16
C LEU A 116 9.44 -22.67 -8.44
N ASP A 117 10.07 -21.97 -7.52
CA ASP A 117 11.14 -22.53 -6.68
C ASP A 117 10.89 -22.25 -5.19
N PRO A 118 10.46 -23.26 -4.44
CA PRO A 118 10.25 -23.12 -2.99
C PRO A 118 11.53 -22.94 -2.20
N ARG A 119 12.71 -23.21 -2.78
CA ARG A 119 14.00 -23.05 -2.10
C ARG A 119 14.48 -21.63 -2.10
N THR A 120 14.16 -20.88 -3.16
CA THR A 120 14.47 -19.46 -3.29
C THR A 120 13.29 -18.59 -2.87
N GLY A 121 12.10 -19.20 -2.71
CA GLY A 121 10.87 -18.47 -2.39
C GLY A 121 10.36 -17.65 -3.57
N THR A 122 10.63 -18.08 -4.81
CA THR A 122 10.28 -17.31 -6.00
C THR A 122 9.22 -18.01 -6.84
N LEU A 123 8.36 -17.22 -7.43
CA LEU A 123 7.34 -17.63 -8.39
C LEU A 123 7.27 -16.60 -9.50
N GLU A 124 7.19 -17.06 -10.75
CA GLU A 124 7.04 -16.23 -11.93
C GLU A 124 5.91 -16.79 -12.80
N THR A 125 5.00 -15.92 -13.26
CA THR A 125 3.91 -16.35 -14.15
C THR A 125 4.37 -16.43 -15.60
N GLU A 126 3.58 -17.11 -16.43
CA GLU A 126 3.63 -16.89 -17.87
C GLU A 126 3.21 -15.45 -18.20
N TRP A 127 3.41 -15.04 -19.47
CA TRP A 127 2.78 -13.84 -19.97
C TRP A 127 1.27 -14.07 -20.15
N ILE A 128 0.45 -13.30 -19.46
CA ILE A 128 -1.00 -13.44 -19.42
C ILE A 128 -1.61 -12.28 -20.20
N ILE A 129 -2.54 -12.59 -21.09
CA ILE A 129 -3.22 -11.56 -21.87
C ILE A 129 -4.40 -11.03 -21.06
N GLY A 130 -4.52 -9.70 -20.98
CA GLY A 130 -5.61 -9.01 -20.32
C GLY A 130 -6.01 -7.73 -21.03
N THR A 131 -7.08 -7.11 -20.55
CA THR A 131 -7.49 -5.76 -21.02
C THR A 131 -6.55 -4.70 -20.48
N SER A 132 -6.48 -3.56 -21.16
CA SER A 132 -5.97 -2.34 -20.54
C SER A 132 -7.11 -1.64 -19.81
N GLY A 133 -6.84 -1.02 -18.68
CA GLY A 133 -7.87 -0.33 -17.91
C GLY A 133 -7.45 -0.03 -16.48
N ASN A 134 -8.41 0.07 -15.59
CA ASN A 134 -8.12 0.17 -14.17
C ASN A 134 -7.72 -1.20 -13.58
N PRO A 135 -7.06 -1.24 -12.42
CA PRO A 135 -6.56 -2.47 -11.81
C PRO A 135 -7.63 -3.56 -11.57
N ASP A 136 -8.87 -3.17 -11.30
CA ASP A 136 -9.96 -4.13 -11.09
C ASP A 136 -10.38 -4.81 -12.39
N GLU A 137 -10.52 -4.04 -13.47
CA GLU A 137 -10.83 -4.56 -14.81
C GLU A 137 -9.70 -5.45 -15.33
N ILE A 138 -8.44 -5.04 -15.16
CA ILE A 138 -7.27 -5.83 -15.53
C ILE A 138 -7.30 -7.16 -14.76
N TYR A 139 -7.40 -7.10 -13.44
CA TYR A 139 -7.43 -8.30 -12.58
C TYR A 139 -8.54 -9.27 -12.99
N GLU A 140 -9.77 -8.76 -13.20
CA GLU A 140 -10.90 -9.58 -13.65
C GLU A 140 -10.62 -10.25 -14.99
N SER A 141 -10.04 -9.52 -15.96
CA SER A 141 -9.71 -10.08 -17.26
C SER A 141 -8.65 -11.18 -17.17
N LEU A 142 -7.64 -11.02 -16.30
CA LEU A 142 -6.58 -12.00 -16.11
C LEU A 142 -7.08 -13.28 -15.44
N THR A 143 -8.00 -13.17 -14.47
CA THR A 143 -8.45 -14.32 -13.67
C THR A 143 -9.64 -15.07 -14.26
N THR A 144 -10.49 -14.40 -15.02
CA THR A 144 -11.67 -15.04 -15.66
C THR A 144 -11.38 -15.59 -17.05
N GLY A 145 -10.25 -15.18 -17.67
CA GLY A 145 -9.98 -15.49 -19.05
C GLY A 145 -11.07 -14.96 -19.99
N SER A 146 -11.77 -13.90 -19.58
CA SER A 146 -12.84 -13.28 -20.35
C SER A 146 -12.33 -12.94 -21.73
N ALA A 147 -13.01 -13.45 -22.75
CA ALA A 147 -12.69 -13.13 -24.13
C ALA A 147 -12.86 -11.61 -24.32
N TRP A 148 -11.73 -10.94 -24.35
CA TRP A 148 -11.65 -9.54 -24.70
C TRP A 148 -11.97 -9.41 -26.18
N ASP A 149 -12.71 -8.40 -26.50
CA ASP A 149 -13.01 -8.08 -27.88
C ASP A 149 -11.72 -7.46 -28.51
N GLU A 150 -11.52 -7.67 -29.81
CA GLU A 150 -10.34 -7.13 -30.54
C GLU A 150 -10.27 -5.59 -30.50
N GLN A 151 -11.28 -4.90 -30.00
CA GLN A 151 -11.34 -3.45 -29.86
C GLN A 151 -10.88 -2.97 -28.48
N SER A 152 -10.82 -3.85 -27.47
CA SER A 152 -10.17 -3.53 -26.22
C SER A 152 -8.65 -3.60 -26.40
N MET A 153 -7.92 -2.54 -26.01
CA MET A 153 -6.46 -2.52 -26.07
C MET A 153 -5.90 -3.65 -25.19
N ALA A 154 -5.69 -4.84 -25.76
CA ALA A 154 -5.14 -5.96 -25.03
C ALA A 154 -3.65 -5.73 -24.77
N GLN A 155 -3.24 -6.05 -23.56
CA GLN A 155 -1.85 -6.06 -23.12
C GLN A 155 -1.47 -7.42 -22.58
N GLN A 156 -0.20 -7.64 -22.39
CA GLN A 156 0.31 -8.79 -21.67
C GLN A 156 0.89 -8.35 -20.34
N TYR A 157 0.61 -9.13 -19.34
CA TYR A 157 1.03 -8.92 -17.97
C TYR A 157 1.83 -10.11 -17.49
N LYS A 158 2.85 -9.86 -16.70
CA LYS A 158 3.65 -10.90 -16.07
C LYS A 158 3.93 -10.49 -14.64
N PHE A 159 3.91 -11.46 -13.72
CA PHE A 159 4.12 -11.23 -12.30
C PHE A 159 5.30 -12.06 -11.82
N PHE A 160 6.11 -11.44 -11.02
CA PHE A 160 7.14 -12.09 -10.22
C PHE A 160 6.79 -11.90 -8.75
N MET A 161 6.77 -13.01 -8.03
CA MET A 161 6.54 -12.97 -6.60
C MET A 161 7.73 -13.53 -5.85
N ARG A 162 8.04 -12.86 -4.74
CA ARG A 162 9.11 -13.23 -3.82
C ARG A 162 8.57 -13.38 -2.42
N VAL A 163 8.82 -14.53 -1.83
CA VAL A 163 8.46 -14.88 -0.47
C VAL A 163 9.74 -14.95 0.35
N GLU A 164 9.87 -14.10 1.36
CA GLU A 164 11.07 -13.97 2.14
C GLU A 164 10.80 -14.12 3.64
N PRO A 165 11.80 -14.55 4.44
CA PRO A 165 11.72 -14.44 5.89
C PRO A 165 11.50 -12.97 6.28
N GLY A 166 10.56 -12.73 7.17
CA GLY A 166 10.34 -11.39 7.72
C GLY A 166 11.41 -11.02 8.76
N VAL A 167 11.31 -9.79 9.28
CA VAL A 167 12.23 -9.29 10.32
C VAL A 167 12.00 -10.01 11.66
N ARG A 168 10.75 -10.36 11.96
CA ARG A 168 10.41 -11.13 13.16
C ARG A 168 10.68 -12.61 12.95
N THR A 169 11.08 -13.32 14.01
CA THR A 169 11.24 -14.78 13.98
C THR A 169 9.92 -15.44 13.56
N SER A 170 9.99 -16.38 12.63
CA SER A 170 8.82 -17.12 12.11
C SER A 170 7.79 -16.23 11.39
N SER A 171 8.19 -15.09 10.88
CA SER A 171 7.34 -14.24 10.03
C SER A 171 7.75 -14.34 8.56
N THR A 172 6.85 -13.95 7.68
CA THR A 172 7.00 -13.98 6.22
C THR A 172 6.69 -12.62 5.63
N GLU A 173 7.38 -12.27 4.57
CA GLU A 173 7.10 -11.11 3.75
C GLU A 173 6.92 -11.53 2.29
N LEU A 174 5.85 -11.03 1.67
CA LEU A 174 5.51 -11.29 0.28
C LEU A 174 5.61 -10.02 -0.53
N TYR A 175 6.33 -10.09 -1.63
CA TYR A 175 6.49 -9.03 -2.60
C TYR A 175 5.96 -9.50 -3.94
N ILE A 176 5.31 -8.61 -4.67
CA ILE A 176 4.91 -8.82 -6.05
C ILE A 176 5.51 -7.70 -6.87
N GLU A 177 6.07 -8.03 -8.00
CA GLU A 177 6.52 -7.13 -9.05
C GLU A 177 5.75 -7.47 -10.32
N GLN A 178 5.35 -6.46 -11.07
CA GLN A 178 4.52 -6.61 -12.25
C GLN A 178 5.14 -5.86 -13.42
N VAL A 179 5.20 -6.50 -14.57
CA VAL A 179 5.57 -5.87 -15.83
C VAL A 179 4.49 -6.06 -16.87
N GLU A 180 4.36 -5.08 -17.76
CA GLU A 180 3.37 -5.10 -18.82
C GLU A 180 3.98 -4.74 -20.17
N ARG A 181 3.40 -5.27 -21.25
CA ARG A 181 3.79 -4.95 -22.62
C ARG A 181 2.61 -5.00 -23.57
N PRO A 182 2.66 -4.25 -24.69
CA PRO A 182 1.63 -4.32 -25.71
C PRO A 182 1.53 -5.71 -26.33
N LEU A 183 0.35 -6.13 -26.73
CA LEU A 183 0.15 -7.37 -27.47
C LEU A 183 0.71 -7.24 -28.88
N GLY A 184 1.67 -8.08 -29.23
CA GLY A 184 2.24 -8.25 -30.57
C GLY A 184 3.68 -7.77 -30.73
N GLY A 185 4.39 -8.37 -31.67
CA GLY A 185 5.77 -7.99 -32.04
C GLY A 185 6.88 -8.44 -31.10
N PHE A 186 6.62 -9.36 -30.16
CA PHE A 186 7.58 -9.85 -29.17
C PHE A 186 7.83 -11.36 -29.33
N ASP A 187 8.96 -11.81 -28.79
CA ASP A 187 9.24 -13.23 -28.62
C ASP A 187 8.48 -13.77 -27.39
N PRO A 188 7.63 -14.81 -27.54
CA PRO A 188 6.95 -15.41 -26.39
C PRO A 188 7.91 -15.96 -25.33
N ASN A 189 9.13 -16.29 -25.71
CA ASN A 189 10.17 -16.80 -24.81
C ASN A 189 11.04 -15.71 -24.22
N GLU A 190 10.78 -14.44 -24.56
CA GLU A 190 11.50 -13.32 -23.97
C GLU A 190 11.15 -13.22 -22.47
N GLY A 191 12.18 -13.29 -21.63
CA GLY A 191 12.05 -13.10 -20.20
C GLY A 191 11.63 -11.66 -19.87
N ALA A 192 11.13 -11.45 -18.67
CA ALA A 192 10.98 -10.12 -18.13
C ALA A 192 12.26 -9.71 -17.41
N ASP A 193 12.54 -8.40 -17.38
CA ASP A 193 13.59 -7.82 -16.56
C ASP A 193 12.96 -7.40 -15.22
N TRP A 194 13.49 -7.95 -14.13
CA TRP A 194 12.98 -7.73 -12.79
C TRP A 194 13.95 -6.82 -12.03
N ASP A 195 13.64 -5.53 -11.97
CA ASP A 195 14.48 -4.49 -11.33
C ASP A 195 13.97 -4.04 -9.94
N GLY A 196 12.86 -4.63 -9.49
CA GLY A 196 12.23 -4.35 -8.19
C GLY A 196 11.18 -3.26 -8.23
N GLU A 197 10.85 -2.74 -9.42
CA GLU A 197 9.80 -1.75 -9.63
C GLU A 197 8.71 -2.32 -10.56
N SER A 198 7.46 -2.07 -10.21
CA SER A 198 6.33 -2.50 -11.06
C SER A 198 5.98 -1.42 -12.08
N ASP A 199 5.73 -1.81 -13.33
CA ASP A 199 5.22 -0.92 -14.37
C ASP A 199 3.86 -0.31 -13.99
N ASN A 200 3.05 -1.09 -13.24
CA ASN A 200 1.74 -0.67 -12.75
C ASN A 200 1.61 -0.92 -11.24
N PRO A 201 2.03 0.04 -10.39
CA PRO A 201 1.96 -0.10 -8.93
C PRO A 201 0.54 -0.25 -8.39
N GLU A 202 -0.49 0.21 -9.11
CA GLU A 202 -1.88 0.04 -8.71
C GLU A 202 -2.34 -1.42 -8.89
N LEU A 203 -1.95 -2.05 -10.00
CA LEU A 203 -2.21 -3.47 -10.25
C LEU A 203 -1.43 -4.37 -9.29
N GLU A 204 -0.16 -4.05 -8.99
CA GLU A 204 0.61 -4.68 -7.92
C GLU A 204 -0.14 -4.63 -6.60
N GLY A 205 -0.59 -3.44 -6.18
CA GLY A 205 -1.36 -3.24 -4.96
C GLY A 205 -2.65 -4.04 -4.93
N LYS A 206 -3.36 -4.14 -6.07
CA LYS A 206 -4.55 -4.97 -6.21
C LYS A 206 -4.23 -6.45 -6.00
N MET A 207 -3.16 -6.95 -6.64
CA MET A 207 -2.72 -8.34 -6.51
C MET A 207 -2.32 -8.67 -5.07
N LEU A 208 -1.51 -7.80 -4.43
CA LEU A 208 -1.11 -7.95 -3.01
C LEU A 208 -2.32 -7.96 -2.08
N THR A 209 -3.28 -7.06 -2.31
CA THR A 209 -4.49 -6.98 -1.49
C THR A 209 -5.33 -8.25 -1.64
N THR A 210 -5.55 -8.71 -2.86
CA THR A 210 -6.33 -9.91 -3.12
C THR A 210 -5.66 -11.15 -2.53
N LEU A 211 -4.34 -11.27 -2.68
CA LEU A 211 -3.55 -12.33 -2.06
C LEU A 211 -3.66 -12.29 -0.52
N ALA A 212 -3.58 -11.11 0.10
CA ALA A 212 -3.69 -10.98 1.54
C ALA A 212 -5.07 -11.43 2.06
N TYR A 213 -6.17 -11.07 1.37
CA TYR A 213 -7.51 -11.57 1.70
C TYR A 213 -7.61 -13.09 1.55
N TYR A 214 -7.12 -13.62 0.45
CA TYR A 214 -7.11 -15.05 0.21
C TYR A 214 -6.37 -15.82 1.30
N LEU A 215 -5.18 -15.33 1.68
CA LEU A 215 -4.38 -15.94 2.76
C LEU A 215 -5.10 -15.84 4.11
N GLY A 216 -5.78 -14.73 4.40
CA GLY A 216 -6.59 -14.56 5.61
C GLY A 216 -7.64 -15.65 5.76
N ASP A 217 -8.37 -15.94 4.70
CA ASP A 217 -9.39 -16.98 4.69
C ASP A 217 -8.79 -18.39 4.81
N ARG A 218 -7.68 -18.65 4.14
CA ARG A 218 -7.05 -19.98 4.09
C ARG A 218 -6.29 -20.35 5.34
N VAL A 219 -5.57 -19.42 5.93
CA VAL A 219 -4.82 -19.64 7.18
C VAL A 219 -5.76 -20.03 8.33
N ALA A 220 -6.97 -19.48 8.35
CA ALA A 220 -8.00 -19.84 9.32
C ALA A 220 -8.52 -21.29 9.18
N GLN A 221 -8.34 -21.93 8.01
CA GLN A 221 -8.88 -23.26 7.71
C GLN A 221 -7.93 -24.42 8.07
N GLY A 222 -6.68 -24.14 8.42
CA GLY A 222 -5.71 -25.13 8.89
C GLY A 222 -4.45 -25.29 8.02
N PRO A 223 -3.39 -25.87 8.55
CA PRO A 223 -2.07 -25.80 7.93
C PRO A 223 -1.84 -26.89 6.87
N SER A 224 -1.42 -26.49 5.69
CA SER A 224 -0.52 -27.26 4.85
C SER A 224 0.91 -26.71 5.04
N VAL A 225 1.93 -27.57 5.04
CA VAL A 225 3.33 -27.18 5.31
C VAL A 225 4.24 -27.61 4.18
N SER A 226 5.03 -26.68 3.64
CA SER A 226 6.09 -26.98 2.68
C SER A 226 7.43 -27.16 3.39
N LEU A 227 7.97 -28.38 3.37
CA LEU A 227 9.29 -28.67 3.95
C LEU A 227 10.42 -28.01 3.14
N LEU A 228 10.25 -27.79 1.84
CA LEU A 228 11.25 -27.13 1.00
C LEU A 228 11.32 -25.64 1.33
N ALA A 229 10.18 -24.99 1.49
CA ALA A 229 10.13 -23.59 1.89
C ALA A 229 10.57 -23.36 3.35
N ALA A 230 10.52 -24.38 4.21
CA ALA A 230 11.04 -24.31 5.57
C ALA A 230 12.56 -24.08 5.64
N GLY A 231 13.29 -24.33 4.53
CA GLY A 231 14.71 -24.03 4.40
C GLY A 231 15.04 -22.55 4.26
N LEU A 232 14.06 -21.69 3.94
CA LEU A 232 14.18 -20.24 3.88
C LEU A 232 14.15 -19.66 5.30
N GLN A 233 15.28 -19.68 6.01
CA GLN A 233 15.32 -19.25 7.43
C GLN A 233 16.36 -18.16 7.73
N GLU A 234 16.90 -17.50 6.73
CA GLU A 234 17.84 -16.40 7.02
C GLU A 234 17.10 -15.21 7.64
N SER A 235 17.31 -15.01 8.95
CA SER A 235 16.76 -13.86 9.66
C SER A 235 17.33 -12.55 9.09
N LYS A 236 16.47 -11.57 8.84
CA LYS A 236 16.85 -10.21 8.45
C LYS A 236 17.39 -9.38 9.59
N ALA A 237 17.24 -9.82 10.84
CA ALA A 237 17.76 -9.19 12.03
C ALA A 237 18.56 -10.21 12.87
N LEU A 238 19.79 -9.89 13.23
CA LEU A 238 20.70 -10.73 13.98
C LEU A 238 21.23 -9.98 15.19
N LEU A 239 21.07 -10.57 16.39
CA LEU A 239 21.68 -10.05 17.60
C LEU A 239 23.13 -10.57 17.69
N VAL A 240 24.09 -9.67 17.70
CA VAL A 240 25.53 -9.98 17.68
C VAL A 240 26.20 -9.35 18.89
N ALA A 241 27.05 -10.15 19.58
CA ALA A 241 27.89 -9.63 20.66
C ALA A 241 29.11 -8.93 20.07
N GLU A 242 29.29 -7.67 20.37
CA GLU A 242 30.48 -6.87 20.06
C GLU A 242 31.22 -6.47 21.34
N PRO A 243 32.48 -6.01 21.27
CA PRO A 243 33.25 -5.67 22.46
C PRO A 243 32.57 -4.63 23.37
N ASP A 244 31.81 -3.72 22.77
CA ASP A 244 31.12 -2.63 23.46
C ASP A 244 29.68 -2.96 23.87
N GLY A 245 29.18 -4.17 23.56
CA GLY A 245 27.84 -4.63 23.94
C GLY A 245 27.13 -5.46 22.88
N MET A 246 25.84 -5.68 23.11
CA MET A 246 24.98 -6.40 22.16
C MET A 246 24.46 -5.42 21.09
N VAL A 247 24.63 -5.79 19.82
CA VAL A 247 24.23 -5.00 18.67
C VAL A 247 23.25 -5.78 17.81
N LEU A 248 22.16 -5.17 17.41
CA LEU A 248 21.20 -5.73 16.47
C LEU A 248 21.60 -5.32 15.04
N LYS A 249 22.03 -6.28 14.22
CA LYS A 249 22.39 -6.06 12.82
C LYS A 249 21.21 -6.41 11.92
N PHE A 250 20.84 -5.47 11.03
CA PHE A 250 19.82 -5.67 10.03
C PHE A 250 20.45 -5.93 8.65
N LYS A 251 19.91 -6.93 7.93
CA LYS A 251 20.15 -7.19 6.51
C LYS A 251 19.08 -6.47 5.68
N LEU A 252 18.92 -5.18 5.90
CA LEU A 252 17.93 -4.30 5.27
C LEU A 252 18.63 -3.01 4.81
N ASP A 253 18.03 -2.33 3.84
CA ASP A 253 18.41 -0.95 3.54
C ASP A 253 18.10 -0.02 4.73
N PHE A 254 18.72 1.15 4.74
CA PHE A 254 18.61 2.09 5.87
C PHE A 254 17.16 2.51 6.14
N ASP A 255 16.42 2.85 5.11
CA ASP A 255 15.05 3.39 5.26
C ASP A 255 14.13 2.35 5.87
N ARG A 256 14.26 1.11 5.43
CA ARG A 256 13.49 -0.01 5.94
C ARG A 256 13.93 -0.41 7.36
N ALA A 257 15.23 -0.45 7.63
CA ALA A 257 15.75 -0.70 8.98
C ALA A 257 15.26 0.38 9.96
N TRP A 258 15.33 1.65 9.56
CA TRP A 258 14.84 2.78 10.34
C TRP A 258 13.35 2.65 10.68
N ALA A 259 12.50 2.45 9.68
CA ALA A 259 11.07 2.25 9.89
C ALA A 259 10.76 1.03 10.78
N THR A 260 11.53 -0.05 10.63
CA THR A 260 11.39 -1.26 11.46
C THR A 260 11.72 -1.00 12.92
N VAL A 261 12.78 -0.24 13.20
CA VAL A 261 13.16 0.14 14.58
C VAL A 261 12.07 1.03 15.18
N GLY A 262 11.58 2.04 14.46
CA GLY A 262 10.48 2.89 14.93
C GLY A 262 9.23 2.10 15.31
N ALA A 263 8.80 1.21 14.44
CA ALA A 263 7.66 0.32 14.70
C ALA A 263 7.91 -0.61 15.91
N ALA A 264 9.13 -1.13 16.07
CA ALA A 264 9.46 -1.98 17.21
C ALA A 264 9.46 -1.22 18.54
N LEU A 265 9.89 0.04 18.55
CA LEU A 265 9.81 0.92 19.74
C LEU A 265 8.34 1.18 20.12
N GLU A 266 7.49 1.46 19.14
CA GLU A 266 6.06 1.65 19.34
C GLU A 266 5.38 0.38 19.89
N ASP A 267 5.62 -0.78 19.27
CA ASP A 267 5.11 -2.08 19.73
C ASP A 267 5.57 -2.41 21.16
N ALA A 268 6.81 -2.05 21.50
CA ALA A 268 7.36 -2.20 22.84
C ALA A 268 6.83 -1.15 23.84
N ARG A 269 6.00 -0.20 23.38
CA ARG A 269 5.52 0.95 24.18
C ARG A 269 6.64 1.79 24.76
N ILE A 270 7.75 1.89 24.05
CA ILE A 270 8.86 2.78 24.36
C ILE A 270 8.55 4.13 23.71
N SER A 271 8.41 5.16 24.54
CA SER A 271 8.11 6.51 24.06
C SER A 271 9.33 7.06 23.33
N VAL A 272 9.17 7.47 22.10
CA VAL A 272 10.19 8.20 21.36
C VAL A 272 9.98 9.69 21.63
N GLU A 273 10.95 10.32 22.30
CA GLU A 273 10.91 11.75 22.64
C GLU A 273 11.31 12.63 21.45
N ASP A 274 12.29 12.17 20.68
CA ASP A 274 12.77 12.87 19.48
C ASP A 274 13.44 11.87 18.53
N LEU A 275 13.66 12.26 17.26
CA LEU A 275 14.34 11.45 16.28
C LEU A 275 15.20 12.31 15.34
N ASP A 276 16.43 11.85 15.08
CA ASP A 276 17.31 12.44 14.08
C ASP A 276 17.67 11.38 13.01
N ARG A 277 16.96 11.43 11.89
CA ARG A 277 17.17 10.49 10.80
C ARG A 277 18.53 10.66 10.13
N THR A 278 19.08 11.88 10.12
CA THR A 278 20.38 12.17 9.49
C THR A 278 21.52 11.51 10.28
N SER A 279 21.43 11.57 11.59
CA SER A 279 22.39 10.92 12.51
C SER A 279 22.00 9.49 12.87
N ALA A 280 20.87 8.99 12.37
CA ALA A 280 20.32 7.66 12.65
C ALA A 280 20.06 7.41 14.15
N ILE A 281 19.47 8.39 14.86
CA ILE A 281 19.25 8.32 16.31
C ILE A 281 17.75 8.44 16.62
N TYR A 282 17.25 7.52 17.44
CA TYR A 282 16.01 7.65 18.19
C TYR A 282 16.34 8.01 19.64
N TYR A 283 15.74 9.06 20.16
CA TYR A 283 15.82 9.45 21.56
C TYR A 283 14.62 8.86 22.30
N VAL A 284 14.87 8.00 23.29
CA VAL A 284 13.84 7.24 24.02
C VAL A 284 13.94 7.47 25.52
#